data_dbfa5e9fa181b31b06d3b4f4388b6639
#
_entry.id   dbfa5e9fa181b31b06d3b4f4388b6639
#
_cell.length_a   1.000
_cell.length_b   1.000
_cell.length_c   1.000
_cell.angle_alpha   90.00
_cell.angle_beta   90.00
_cell.angle_gamma   90.00
#
_symmetry.space_group_name_H-M   'P 1'
#
loop_
_entity.id
_entity.type
_entity.pdbx_description
1 polymer ?
#
loop_
_entity_poly.entity_id
_entity_poly.type
_entity_poly.pdbx_seq_one_letter_code
_entity_poly.pdbx_strand_id
1 'polypeptide(L)'
;MHARLSTIQMDPARIDEAVSEFEEQDLPTFRQIDGFRGFTLLLDRTSGKVVGTSYWSSREQMKASEGEGDRARQRVADRGGSQSPPAVERFEVALDTFVS
;
A
#
# COMPACT_ATOMS: atom_id res chain seq x y z
N MET A 1 -5.22 -9.30 -13.52
CA MET A 1 -4.77 -8.29 -12.55
C MET A 1 -4.50 -8.94 -11.20
N HIS A 2 -3.46 -8.50 -10.53
CA HIS A 2 -3.07 -8.99 -9.21
C HIS A 2 -3.00 -7.85 -8.21
N ALA A 3 -3.17 -8.16 -6.94
CA ALA A 3 -3.18 -7.15 -5.88
C ALA A 3 -2.30 -7.58 -4.72
N ARG A 4 -1.56 -6.62 -4.16
CA ARG A 4 -0.80 -6.81 -2.92
C ARG A 4 -1.43 -5.96 -1.84
N LEU A 5 -1.82 -6.61 -0.75
CA LEU A 5 -2.48 -6.00 0.39
C LEU A 5 -1.47 -5.86 1.52
N SER A 6 -1.33 -4.66 2.04
CA SER A 6 -0.45 -4.38 3.17
C SER A 6 -1.28 -3.83 4.32
N THR A 7 -1.22 -4.50 5.46
CA THR A 7 -1.92 -4.05 6.67
C THR A 7 -0.90 -3.54 7.67
N ILE A 8 -1.10 -2.30 8.12
CA ILE A 8 -0.21 -1.63 9.06
C ILE A 8 -1.04 -1.13 10.23
N GLN A 9 -0.61 -1.44 11.45
CA GLN A 9 -1.23 -0.91 12.67
C GLN A 9 -0.51 0.36 13.07
N MET A 10 -1.17 1.50 12.92
CA MET A 10 -0.59 2.81 13.23
C MET A 10 -1.13 3.40 14.53
N ASP A 11 -0.43 4.40 15.03
CA ASP A 11 -0.96 5.31 16.01
C ASP A 11 -2.02 6.17 15.31
N PRO A 12 -3.29 6.16 15.77
CA PRO A 12 -4.34 6.94 15.11
C PRO A 12 -4.01 8.43 14.93
N ALA A 13 -3.23 8.99 15.85
CA ALA A 13 -2.83 10.41 15.78
C ALA A 13 -1.85 10.70 14.63
N ARG A 14 -1.22 9.68 14.04
CA ARG A 14 -0.22 9.84 12.99
C ARG A 14 -0.71 9.46 11.59
N ILE A 15 -1.93 8.99 11.48
CA ILE A 15 -2.47 8.50 10.19
C ILE A 15 -2.39 9.56 9.11
N ASP A 16 -2.91 10.76 9.37
CA ASP A 16 -2.99 11.80 8.34
C ASP A 16 -1.61 12.21 7.83
N GLU A 17 -0.64 12.35 8.72
CA GLU A 17 0.74 12.67 8.35
C GLU A 17 1.37 11.55 7.52
N ALA A 18 1.21 10.30 7.95
CA ALA A 18 1.76 9.15 7.22
C ALA A 18 1.16 9.02 5.83
N VAL A 19 -0.15 9.24 5.69
CA VAL A 19 -0.85 9.20 4.40
C VAL A 19 -0.36 10.31 3.48
N SER A 20 -0.25 11.54 3.99
CA SER A 20 0.24 12.68 3.19
C SER A 20 1.66 12.43 2.67
N GLU A 21 2.55 11.93 3.51
CA GLU A 21 3.91 11.65 3.10
C GLU A 21 4.00 10.52 2.09
N PHE A 22 3.18 9.48 2.24
CA PHE A 22 3.09 8.42 1.25
C PHE A 22 2.65 8.97 -0.11
N GLU A 23 1.60 9.78 -0.13
CA GLU A 23 1.08 10.38 -1.36
C GLU A 23 2.10 11.26 -2.06
N GLU A 24 2.87 12.02 -1.29
CA GLU A 24 3.86 12.95 -1.84
C GLU A 24 5.18 12.29 -2.22
N GLN A 25 5.65 11.31 -1.45
CA GLN A 25 7.00 10.77 -1.60
C GLN A 25 7.06 9.38 -2.21
N ASP A 26 6.07 8.53 -1.93
CA ASP A 26 6.12 7.13 -2.37
C ASP A 26 5.26 6.86 -3.60
N LEU A 27 4.05 7.39 -3.62
CA LEU A 27 3.11 7.13 -4.71
C LEU A 27 3.64 7.53 -6.09
N PRO A 28 4.33 8.68 -6.26
CA PRO A 28 4.91 9.03 -7.57
C PRO A 28 5.87 7.97 -8.11
N THR A 29 6.66 7.33 -7.23
CA THR A 29 7.56 6.25 -7.62
C THR A 29 6.78 5.03 -8.11
N PHE A 30 5.72 4.65 -7.40
CA PHE A 30 4.88 3.53 -7.80
C PHE A 30 4.22 3.74 -9.16
N ARG A 31 3.79 4.96 -9.45
CA ARG A 31 3.16 5.29 -10.73
C ARG A 31 4.09 5.10 -11.93
N GLN A 32 5.40 5.08 -11.69
CA GLN A 32 6.43 4.88 -12.73
C GLN A 32 6.76 3.40 -12.95
N ILE A 33 6.31 2.51 -12.08
CA ILE A 33 6.66 1.09 -12.19
C ILE A 33 5.77 0.42 -13.22
N ASP A 34 6.38 -0.37 -14.12
CA ASP A 34 5.65 -1.12 -15.13
C ASP A 34 4.60 -2.02 -14.51
N GLY A 35 3.41 -1.97 -15.06
CA GLY A 35 2.30 -2.79 -14.61
C GLY A 35 1.48 -2.21 -13.47
N PHE A 36 1.88 -1.08 -12.90
CA PHE A 36 1.09 -0.43 -11.86
C PHE A 36 -0.26 0.03 -12.41
N ARG A 37 -1.36 -0.38 -11.75
CA ARG A 37 -2.72 -0.08 -12.20
C ARG A 37 -3.47 0.84 -11.26
N GLY A 38 -3.02 0.98 -10.05
CA GLY A 38 -3.68 1.84 -9.08
C GLY A 38 -3.39 1.44 -7.65
N PHE A 39 -3.88 2.27 -6.73
CA PHE A 39 -3.67 2.08 -5.31
C PHE A 39 -4.90 2.55 -4.54
N THR A 40 -5.27 1.80 -3.51
CA THR A 40 -6.29 2.24 -2.55
C THR A 40 -5.71 2.21 -1.16
N LEU A 41 -6.14 3.16 -0.33
CA LEU A 41 -5.76 3.21 1.07
C LEU A 41 -7.02 3.31 1.91
N LEU A 42 -7.22 2.32 2.78
CA LEU A 42 -8.39 2.24 3.64
C LEU A 42 -7.95 2.48 5.08
N LEU A 43 -8.71 3.29 5.80
CA LEU A 43 -8.35 3.70 7.16
C LEU A 43 -9.47 3.35 8.13
N ASP A 44 -9.10 2.80 9.28
CA ASP A 44 -9.96 2.79 10.47
C ASP A 44 -9.32 3.75 11.48
N ARG A 45 -9.89 4.95 11.59
CA ARG A 45 -9.33 6.01 12.43
C ARG A 45 -9.44 5.70 13.92
N THR A 46 -10.34 4.83 14.31
CA THR A 46 -10.52 4.45 15.71
C THR A 46 -9.44 3.49 16.17
N SER A 47 -9.19 2.44 15.38
CA SER A 47 -8.20 1.42 15.73
C SER A 47 -6.79 1.77 15.30
N GLY A 48 -6.65 2.63 14.30
CA GLY A 48 -5.36 2.91 13.66
C GLY A 48 -4.97 1.90 12.60
N LYS A 49 -5.88 0.99 12.22
CA LYS A 49 -5.61 0.01 11.17
C LYS A 49 -5.66 0.68 9.79
N VAL A 50 -4.59 0.49 9.03
CA VAL A 50 -4.46 1.03 7.69
C VAL A 50 -4.20 -0.12 6.72
N VAL A 51 -4.97 -0.17 5.63
CA VAL A 51 -4.83 -1.21 4.60
C VAL A 51 -4.55 -0.54 3.27
N GLY A 52 -3.35 -0.76 2.75
CA GLY A 52 -2.95 -0.29 1.43
C GLY A 52 -3.01 -1.42 0.43
N THR A 53 -3.65 -1.21 -0.72
CA THR A 53 -3.73 -2.21 -1.78
C THR A 53 -3.17 -1.62 -3.06
N SER A 54 -2.12 -2.25 -3.60
CA SER A 54 -1.59 -1.93 -4.92
C SER A 54 -2.09 -2.94 -5.94
N TYR A 55 -2.45 -2.45 -7.13
CA TYR A 55 -3.01 -3.26 -8.21
C TYR A 55 -2.03 -3.29 -9.38
N TRP A 56 -1.85 -4.47 -9.97
CA TRP A 56 -0.83 -4.76 -10.97
C TRP A 56 -1.41 -5.51 -12.15
N SER A 57 -0.93 -5.22 -13.36
CA SER A 57 -1.42 -5.87 -14.58
C SER A 57 -1.13 -7.37 -14.59
N SER A 58 0.01 -7.79 -14.01
CA SER A 58 0.38 -9.21 -13.96
C SER A 58 1.03 -9.55 -12.63
N ARG A 59 1.06 -10.85 -12.32
CA ARG A 59 1.76 -11.38 -11.15
C ARG A 59 3.25 -11.07 -11.19
N GLU A 60 3.86 -11.20 -12.38
CA GLU A 60 5.28 -10.98 -12.57
C GLU A 60 5.66 -9.52 -12.31
N GLN A 61 4.84 -8.59 -12.76
CA GLN A 61 5.06 -7.16 -12.52
C GLN A 61 4.88 -6.81 -11.04
N MET A 62 3.88 -7.40 -10.38
CA MET A 62 3.72 -7.25 -8.93
C MET A 62 4.95 -7.76 -8.20
N LYS A 63 5.45 -8.94 -8.58
CA LYS A 63 6.63 -9.55 -7.99
C LYS A 63 7.87 -8.69 -8.21
N ALA A 64 8.04 -8.12 -9.38
CA ALA A 64 9.17 -7.23 -9.68
C ALA A 64 9.15 -5.96 -8.82
N SER A 65 8.00 -5.54 -8.31
CA SER A 65 7.84 -4.35 -7.48
C SER A 65 8.04 -4.61 -5.97
N GLU A 66 8.32 -5.85 -5.56
CA GLU A 66 8.38 -6.20 -4.13
C GLU A 66 9.41 -5.40 -3.35
N GLY A 67 10.57 -5.14 -3.93
CA GLY A 67 11.62 -4.34 -3.27
C GLY A 67 11.15 -2.91 -2.97
N GLU A 68 10.54 -2.24 -3.94
CA GLU A 68 9.97 -0.91 -3.73
C GLU A 68 8.81 -0.95 -2.74
N GLY A 69 7.98 -1.99 -2.83
CA GLY A 69 6.88 -2.20 -1.91
C GLY A 69 7.35 -2.35 -0.47
N ASP A 70 8.38 -3.14 -0.24
CA ASP A 70 8.94 -3.35 1.09
C ASP A 70 9.50 -2.05 1.67
N ARG A 71 10.24 -1.29 0.89
CA ARG A 71 10.81 -0.02 1.34
C ARG A 71 9.73 1.02 1.68
N ALA A 72 8.74 1.16 0.81
CA ALA A 72 7.63 2.09 1.05
C ALA A 72 6.84 1.70 2.28
N ARG A 73 6.54 0.42 2.43
CA ARG A 73 5.79 -0.13 3.56
C ARG A 73 6.50 0.15 4.89
N GLN A 74 7.82 -0.05 4.91
CA GLN A 74 8.61 0.22 6.10
C GLN A 74 8.62 1.71 6.45
N ARG A 75 8.77 2.60 5.46
CA ARG A 75 8.71 4.04 5.69
C ARG A 75 7.35 4.47 6.25
N VAL A 76 6.27 3.94 5.69
CA VAL A 76 4.90 4.26 6.14
C VAL A 76 4.69 3.75 7.57
N ALA A 77 5.13 2.54 7.88
CA ALA A 77 5.04 1.98 9.23
C ALA A 77 5.79 2.85 10.23
N ASP A 78 6.99 3.28 9.90
CA ASP A 78 7.81 4.14 10.77
C ASP A 78 7.14 5.50 11.01
N ARG A 79 6.64 6.14 9.96
CA ARG A 79 5.91 7.41 10.06
C ARG A 79 4.66 7.28 10.90
N GLY A 80 3.95 6.17 10.75
CA GLY A 80 2.72 5.89 11.48
C GLY A 80 2.91 5.46 12.93
N GLY A 81 4.15 5.29 13.36
CA GLY A 81 4.45 4.83 14.72
C GLY A 81 4.06 3.40 14.97
N SER A 82 4.11 2.55 13.94
CA SER A 82 3.78 1.14 14.07
C SER A 82 4.78 0.42 14.96
N GLN A 83 4.26 -0.40 15.90
CA GLN A 83 5.08 -1.19 16.80
C GLN A 83 5.07 -2.67 16.46
N SER A 84 4.41 -3.04 15.37
CA SER A 84 4.37 -4.40 14.87
C SER A 84 4.75 -4.41 13.39
N PRO A 85 5.32 -5.52 12.88
CA PRO A 85 5.65 -5.62 11.47
C PRO A 85 4.37 -5.53 10.61
N PRO A 86 4.45 -4.88 9.43
CA PRO A 86 3.34 -4.91 8.48
C PRO A 86 3.03 -6.34 8.03
N ALA A 87 1.74 -6.63 7.84
CA ALA A 87 1.30 -7.90 7.26
C ALA A 87 1.09 -7.69 5.76
N VAL A 88 1.54 -8.64 4.96
CA VAL A 88 1.45 -8.56 3.50
C VAL A 88 0.77 -9.80 2.94
N GLU A 89 -0.24 -9.58 2.09
CA GLU A 89 -0.95 -10.65 1.42
C GLU A 89 -1.01 -10.34 -0.07
N ARG A 90 -1.09 -11.39 -0.89
CA ARG A 90 -1.09 -11.25 -2.34
C ARG A 90 -2.23 -12.08 -2.91
N PHE A 91 -2.95 -11.51 -3.89
CA PHE A 91 -4.14 -12.12 -4.46
C PHE A 91 -4.21 -11.92 -5.96
N GLU A 92 -4.86 -12.86 -6.65
CA GLU A 92 -5.37 -12.61 -7.97
C GLU A 92 -6.68 -11.86 -7.85
N VAL A 93 -6.88 -10.84 -8.67
CA VAL A 93 -8.15 -10.11 -8.71
C VAL A 93 -9.10 -10.87 -9.62
N ALA A 94 -10.11 -11.50 -9.03
CA ALA A 94 -11.10 -12.26 -9.79
C ALA A 94 -12.12 -11.36 -10.47
N LEU A 95 -12.44 -10.22 -9.85
CA LEU A 95 -13.45 -9.30 -10.36
C LEU A 95 -13.17 -7.90 -9.83
N ASP A 96 -13.20 -6.92 -10.71
CA ASP A 96 -13.23 -5.51 -10.32
C ASP A 96 -14.29 -4.78 -11.14
N THR A 97 -14.77 -3.69 -10.57
CA THR A 97 -15.72 -2.80 -11.24
C THR A 97 -15.20 -1.38 -11.26
N PHE A 98 -13.88 -1.21 -11.24
CA PHE A 98 -13.29 0.13 -11.26
C PHE A 98 -13.67 0.85 -12.55
N VAL A 99 -14.05 2.12 -12.38
CA VAL A 99 -14.40 3.00 -13.50
C VAL A 99 -13.19 3.87 -13.77
N SER A 100 -12.76 3.89 -15.05
CA SER A 100 -11.63 4.72 -15.47
C SER A 100 -12.07 6.13 -15.87
#